data_a157530e3c020facb0187079c986f765
#
_entry.id   a157530e3c020facb0187079c986f765
#
_cell.length_a   1.000
_cell.length_b   1.000
_cell.length_c   1.000
_cell.angle_alpha   90.00
_cell.angle_beta   90.00
_cell.angle_gamma   90.00
#
_symmetry.space_group_name_H-M   'P 1'
#
loop_
_entity.id
_entity.type
_entity.pdbx_description
1 polymer ?
#
loop_
_entity_poly.entity_id
_entity_poly.type
_entity_poly.pdbx_seq_one_letter_code
_entity_poly.pdbx_strand_id
1 'polypeptide(L)'
;LAIENIEDTFPLGIEYSSLGTLFMLNVKGESMIDAGIFDGDKVIVRKQNNAENGEIVVAMIDESATVKRFFKHEDHVELRPENQNMYSIILKDVVILGKVVALFRDRIN
;
A
#
# COMPACT_ATOMS: atom_id res chain seq x y z
N LEU A 1 10.97 -13.09 5.26
CA LEU A 1 10.24 -11.89 4.95
C LEU A 1 8.86 -12.25 4.43
N ALA A 2 7.85 -11.80 5.14
CA ALA A 2 6.50 -12.18 4.79
C ALA A 2 5.80 -11.09 3.98
N ILE A 3 6.40 -10.69 2.88
CA ILE A 3 5.69 -9.89 1.89
C ILE A 3 4.97 -10.89 1.01
N GLU A 4 3.89 -11.42 1.56
CA GLU A 4 3.10 -12.39 0.85
C GLU A 4 2.36 -11.74 -0.30
N ASN A 5 2.15 -12.50 -1.34
CA ASN A 5 1.33 -12.11 -2.47
C ASN A 5 1.90 -10.96 -3.30
N ILE A 6 3.21 -10.67 -3.15
CA ILE A 6 3.85 -9.81 -4.12
C ILE A 6 4.01 -10.62 -5.41
N GLU A 7 3.49 -10.08 -6.48
CA GLU A 7 3.62 -10.67 -7.79
C GLU A 7 4.75 -9.97 -8.53
N ASP A 8 5.27 -10.62 -9.55
CA ASP A 8 6.32 -10.03 -10.36
C ASP A 8 5.84 -8.74 -11.01
N THR A 9 6.79 -7.88 -11.29
CA THR A 9 6.49 -6.70 -12.10
C THR A 9 5.93 -7.17 -13.44
N PHE A 10 4.99 -6.40 -13.96
CA PHE A 10 4.35 -6.75 -15.22
C PHE A 10 4.34 -5.53 -16.11
N PRO A 11 4.28 -5.74 -17.44
CA PRO A 11 4.29 -4.61 -18.35
C PRO A 11 3.01 -3.79 -18.19
N LEU A 12 3.21 -2.49 -18.02
CA LEU A 12 2.13 -1.52 -17.96
C LEU A 12 2.22 -0.64 -19.19
N GLY A 13 1.18 0.16 -19.39
CA GLY A 13 1.20 1.12 -20.50
C GLY A 13 2.31 2.13 -20.36
N ILE A 14 2.62 2.82 -21.44
CA ILE A 14 3.72 3.78 -21.49
C ILE A 14 3.52 4.92 -20.47
N GLU A 15 2.30 5.20 -20.10
CA GLU A 15 1.97 6.22 -19.12
C GLU A 15 2.51 5.92 -17.72
N TYR A 16 2.86 4.67 -17.45
CA TYR A 16 3.44 4.27 -16.18
C TYR A 16 4.96 4.11 -16.20
N SER A 17 5.56 4.16 -17.39
CA SER A 17 6.98 3.85 -17.53
C SER A 17 7.89 4.84 -16.81
N SER A 18 7.43 6.08 -16.59
CA SER A 18 8.18 7.12 -15.89
C SER A 18 8.12 7.00 -14.38
N LEU A 19 7.31 6.11 -13.85
CA LEU A 19 7.11 5.97 -12.41
C LEU A 19 8.20 5.14 -11.71
N GLY A 20 9.18 4.64 -12.47
CA GLY A 20 10.26 3.83 -11.92
C GLY A 20 9.87 2.36 -11.80
N THR A 21 10.43 1.68 -10.81
CA THR A 21 10.17 0.26 -10.61
C THR A 21 8.80 0.05 -9.97
N LEU A 22 7.99 -0.76 -10.60
CA LEU A 22 6.64 -1.06 -10.13
C LEU A 22 6.54 -2.54 -9.78
N PHE A 23 5.73 -2.83 -8.77
CA PHE A 23 5.36 -4.20 -8.44
C PHE A 23 3.89 -4.25 -8.07
N MET A 24 3.34 -5.45 -8.03
CA MET A 24 1.93 -5.66 -7.76
C MET A 24 1.77 -6.46 -6.48
N LEU A 25 0.80 -6.06 -5.66
CA LEU A 25 0.48 -6.73 -4.40
C LEU A 25 -1.01 -7.03 -4.35
N ASN A 26 -1.35 -8.25 -3.96
CA ASN A 26 -2.75 -8.61 -3.72
C ASN A 26 -3.17 -8.11 -2.34
N VAL A 27 -4.31 -7.46 -2.30
CA VAL A 27 -4.87 -6.92 -1.07
C VAL A 27 -5.68 -7.98 -0.34
N LYS A 28 -5.45 -8.10 0.95
CA LYS A 28 -6.24 -8.97 1.82
C LYS A 28 -6.89 -8.14 2.90
N GLY A 29 -8.15 -8.44 3.18
CA GLY A 29 -8.88 -7.80 4.26
C GLY A 29 -9.52 -6.50 3.86
N GLU A 30 -10.02 -5.80 4.85
CA GLU A 30 -10.95 -4.70 4.65
C GLU A 30 -10.45 -3.38 5.21
N SER A 31 -9.16 -3.26 5.50
CA SER A 31 -8.64 -2.07 6.15
C SER A 31 -8.69 -0.81 5.30
N MET A 32 -8.91 -0.95 4.00
CA MET A 32 -8.87 0.20 3.07
C MET A 32 -10.16 0.34 2.26
N ILE A 33 -11.27 -0.19 2.74
CA ILE A 33 -12.53 -0.18 1.99
C ILE A 33 -13.06 1.22 1.75
N ASP A 34 -12.87 2.13 2.68
CA ASP A 34 -13.36 3.51 2.52
C ASP A 34 -12.54 4.31 1.49
N ALA A 35 -11.40 3.78 1.09
CA ALA A 35 -10.62 4.32 -0.02
C ALA A 35 -10.90 3.59 -1.33
N GLY A 36 -11.85 2.66 -1.34
CA GLY A 36 -12.22 1.91 -2.55
C GLY A 36 -11.27 0.77 -2.87
N ILE A 37 -10.47 0.34 -1.91
CA ILE A 37 -9.56 -0.80 -2.08
C ILE A 37 -10.12 -1.96 -1.30
N PHE A 38 -10.45 -3.05 -2.00
CA PHE A 38 -11.18 -4.17 -1.42
C PHE A 38 -10.33 -5.44 -1.42
N ASP A 39 -10.75 -6.37 -0.57
CA ASP A 39 -10.13 -7.70 -0.53
C ASP A 39 -10.12 -8.31 -1.94
N GLY A 40 -8.98 -8.83 -2.33
CA GLY A 40 -8.81 -9.43 -3.65
C GLY A 40 -8.40 -8.46 -4.75
N ASP A 41 -8.40 -7.17 -4.47
CA ASP A 41 -7.85 -6.20 -5.42
C ASP A 41 -6.34 -6.34 -5.53
N LYS A 42 -5.80 -5.84 -6.64
CA LYS A 42 -4.37 -5.74 -6.84
C LYS A 42 -3.99 -4.27 -6.85
N VAL A 43 -3.02 -3.91 -6.03
CA VAL A 43 -2.48 -2.56 -6.04
C VAL A 43 -1.16 -2.56 -6.79
N ILE A 44 -0.97 -1.51 -7.59
CA ILE A 44 0.29 -1.28 -8.30
C ILE A 44 1.09 -0.31 -7.43
N VAL A 45 2.29 -0.70 -7.11
CA VAL A 45 3.12 -0.01 -6.14
C VAL A 45 4.41 0.46 -6.80
N ARG A 46 4.70 1.75 -6.66
CA ARG A 46 5.99 2.28 -7.06
C ARG A 46 6.97 2.07 -5.92
N LYS A 47 8.07 1.40 -6.20
CA LYS A 47 9.11 1.14 -5.21
C LYS A 47 9.76 2.45 -4.76
N GLN A 48 9.68 2.74 -3.49
CA GLN A 48 10.30 3.90 -2.88
C GLN A 48 10.37 3.67 -1.37
N ASN A 49 11.30 4.34 -0.71
CA ASN A 49 11.52 4.13 0.73
C ASN A 49 11.04 5.30 1.60
N ASN A 50 10.35 6.26 1.02
CA ASN A 50 9.79 7.40 1.75
C ASN A 50 8.36 7.64 1.27
N ALA A 51 7.65 8.50 2.01
CA ALA A 51 6.27 8.83 1.67
C ALA A 51 5.93 10.21 2.23
N GLU A 52 4.92 10.82 1.64
CA GLU A 52 4.37 12.08 2.12
C GLU A 52 3.03 11.85 2.80
N ASN A 53 2.67 12.76 3.69
CA ASN A 53 1.41 12.66 4.42
C ASN A 53 0.21 12.54 3.48
N GLY A 54 -0.65 11.59 3.79
CA GLY A 54 -1.86 11.33 3.02
C GLY A 54 -1.69 10.34 1.88
N GLU A 55 -0.48 9.92 1.59
CA GLU A 55 -0.26 8.91 0.55
C GLU A 55 -0.63 7.52 1.05
N ILE A 56 -1.14 6.69 0.14
CA ILE A 56 -1.39 5.28 0.44
C ILE A 56 -0.11 4.53 0.11
N VAL A 57 0.40 3.81 1.10
CA VAL A 57 1.70 3.15 1.00
C VAL A 57 1.58 1.67 1.31
N VAL A 58 2.59 0.94 0.89
CA VAL A 58 2.85 -0.41 1.39
C VAL A 58 4.00 -0.29 2.38
N ALA A 59 3.76 -0.72 3.60
CA ALA A 59 4.73 -0.63 4.68
C ALA A 59 4.92 -2.00 5.32
N MET A 60 6.09 -2.20 5.93
CA MET A 60 6.38 -3.41 6.70
C MET A 60 6.01 -3.19 8.16
N ILE A 61 5.25 -4.11 8.71
CA ILE A 61 5.00 -4.18 10.13
C ILE A 61 5.42 -5.58 10.56
N ASP A 62 6.44 -5.63 11.42
CA ASP A 62 7.09 -6.89 11.75
C ASP A 62 7.57 -7.55 10.43
N GLU A 63 7.04 -8.70 10.08
CA GLU A 63 7.44 -9.40 8.86
C GLU A 63 6.36 -9.40 7.80
N SER A 64 5.38 -8.52 7.92
CA SER A 64 4.24 -8.48 7.01
C SER A 64 4.14 -7.13 6.31
N ALA A 65 3.72 -7.16 5.06
CA ALA A 65 3.38 -5.95 4.32
C ALA A 65 1.93 -5.57 4.58
N THR A 66 1.68 -4.28 4.72
CA THR A 66 0.33 -3.76 4.89
C THR A 66 0.13 -2.53 4.01
N VAL A 67 -1.10 -2.31 3.57
CA VAL A 67 -1.50 -1.15 2.78
C VAL A 67 -2.28 -0.22 3.70
N LYS A 68 -1.80 0.99 3.88
CA LYS A 68 -2.41 1.97 4.76
C LYS A 68 -2.13 3.37 4.26
N ARG A 69 -2.87 4.34 4.78
CA ARG A 69 -2.58 5.75 4.53
C ARG A 69 -1.52 6.22 5.53
N PHE A 70 -0.51 6.87 5.00
CA PHE A 70 0.68 7.26 5.76
C PHE A 70 0.54 8.68 6.31
N PHE A 71 0.91 8.85 7.57
CA PHE A 71 1.06 10.18 8.18
C PHE A 71 2.29 10.20 9.07
N LYS A 72 3.16 11.16 8.84
CA LYS A 72 4.31 11.40 9.68
C LYS A 72 3.99 12.54 10.63
N HIS A 73 4.05 12.25 11.91
CA HIS A 73 3.90 13.24 12.97
C HIS A 73 5.25 13.58 13.57
N GLU A 74 5.29 14.50 14.52
CA GLU A 74 6.56 15.00 15.06
C GLU A 74 7.40 13.89 15.67
N ASP A 75 6.80 12.98 16.41
CA ASP A 75 7.51 11.95 17.16
C ASP A 75 7.08 10.52 16.81
N HIS A 76 6.24 10.34 15.81
CA HIS A 76 5.77 9.01 15.45
C HIS A 76 5.26 8.97 14.01
N VAL A 77 5.04 7.77 13.54
CA VAL A 77 4.40 7.49 12.26
C VAL A 77 3.05 6.86 12.54
N GLU A 78 2.06 7.30 11.81
CA GLU A 78 0.71 6.74 11.86
C GLU A 78 0.41 6.05 10.54
N LEU A 79 0.03 4.78 10.59
CA LEU A 79 -0.50 4.05 9.46
C LEU A 79 -2.00 3.92 9.67
N ARG A 80 -2.75 4.71 8.92
CA ARG A 80 -4.20 4.86 9.12
C ARG A 80 -4.96 3.96 8.16
N PRO A 81 -5.83 3.08 8.69
CA PRO A 81 -6.75 2.36 7.82
C PRO A 81 -7.80 3.32 7.29
N GLU A 82 -8.29 3.04 6.09
CA GLU A 82 -9.47 3.71 5.57
C GLU A 82 -10.69 2.82 5.85
N ASN A 83 -11.00 2.70 7.12
CA ASN A 83 -12.10 1.89 7.63
C ASN A 83 -12.43 2.42 9.02
N GLN A 84 -13.63 3.00 9.18
CA GLN A 84 -14.01 3.65 10.43
C GLN A 84 -14.13 2.69 11.62
N ASN A 85 -14.14 1.40 11.36
CA ASN A 85 -14.21 0.38 12.41
C ASN A 85 -12.84 -0.13 12.85
N MET A 86 -11.76 0.44 12.32
CA MET A 86 -10.40 0.00 12.61
C MET A 86 -9.56 1.17 13.12
N TYR A 87 -8.55 0.86 13.91
CA TYR A 87 -7.68 1.88 14.51
C TYR A 87 -6.38 2.02 13.75
N SER A 88 -5.82 3.23 13.81
CA SER A 88 -4.49 3.50 13.28
C SER A 88 -3.43 2.70 14.03
N ILE A 89 -2.38 2.36 13.31
CA ILE A 89 -1.20 1.73 13.87
C ILE A 89 -0.18 2.84 14.12
N ILE A 90 0.27 2.96 15.36
CA ILE A 90 1.21 4.01 15.76
C ILE A 90 2.57 3.37 15.98
N LEU A 91 3.58 3.87 15.28
CA LEU A 91 4.92 3.33 15.31
C LEU A 91 5.92 4.47 15.46
N LYS A 92 7.06 4.19 16.08
CA LYS A 92 8.14 5.17 16.14
C LYS A 92 8.74 5.38 14.75
N ASP A 93 8.98 4.29 14.05
CA ASP A 93 9.50 4.25 12.70
C ASP A 93 8.82 3.14 11.93
N VAL A 94 8.89 3.23 10.61
CA VAL A 94 8.34 2.20 9.73
C VAL A 94 9.18 2.12 8.46
N VAL A 95 9.27 0.92 7.92
CA VAL A 95 9.91 0.70 6.61
C VAL A 95 8.83 0.83 5.55
N ILE A 96 9.01 1.78 4.64
CA ILE A 96 8.13 1.96 3.49
C ILE A 96 8.70 1.15 2.33
N LEU A 97 7.87 0.34 1.71
CA LEU A 97 8.24 -0.44 0.52
C LEU A 97 7.90 0.31 -0.75
N GLY A 98 6.83 1.09 -0.73
CA GLY A 98 6.44 1.83 -1.91
C GLY A 98 5.14 2.59 -1.73
N LYS A 99 4.79 3.33 -2.77
CA LYS A 99 3.56 4.12 -2.84
C LYS A 99 2.58 3.45 -3.79
N VAL A 100 1.35 3.32 -3.37
CA VAL A 100 0.27 2.81 -4.23
C VAL A 100 -0.05 3.86 -5.28
N VAL A 101 0.10 3.52 -6.54
CA VAL A 101 -0.11 4.45 -7.65
C VAL A 101 -1.29 4.06 -8.54
N ALA A 102 -1.78 2.83 -8.43
CA ALA A 102 -2.91 2.38 -9.23
C ALA A 102 -3.56 1.16 -8.57
N LEU A 103 -4.76 0.86 -9.02
CA LEU A 103 -5.53 -0.28 -8.57
C LEU A 103 -5.97 -1.08 -9.78
N PHE A 104 -5.89 -2.39 -9.67
CA PHE A 104 -6.40 -3.29 -10.69
C PHE A 104 -7.37 -4.26 -10.07
N ARG A 105 -8.53 -4.39 -10.69
CA ARG A 105 -9.58 -5.31 -10.25
C ARG A 105 -10.07 -6.07 -11.47
N ASP A 106 -9.87 -7.38 -11.44
CA ASP A 106 -10.17 -8.24 -12.60
C ASP A 106 -11.48 -9.03 -12.43
N ARG A 107 -12.25 -8.69 -11.40
CA ARG A 107 -13.51 -9.38 -11.13
C ARG A 107 -14.68 -8.58 -11.66
N ILE A 108 -15.60 -9.30 -12.23
CA ILE A 108 -16.89 -8.75 -12.65
C ILE A 108 -17.97 -9.51 -11.89
N ASN A 109 -18.72 -8.80 -11.12
CA ASN A 109 -19.82 -9.39 -10.35
C ASN A 109 -21.16 -8.85 -10.83
#